data_da46b20c07afc17c4b17181456d0da15
#
_entry.id   da46b20c07afc17c4b17181456d0da15
#
_cell.length_a   1.000
_cell.length_b   1.000
_cell.length_c   1.000
_cell.angle_alpha   90.00
_cell.angle_beta   90.00
_cell.angle_gamma   90.00
#
_symmetry.space_group_name_H-M   'P 1'
#
loop_
_entity.id
_entity.type
_entity.pdbx_description
1 polymer ?
#
loop_
_entity_poly.entity_id
_entity_poly.type
_entity_poly.pdbx_seq_one_letter_code
_entity_poly.pdbx_strand_id
1 'polypeptide(L)'
;MPKALHLTGDAEADKLLSEDPFALLTGMLLDQQIAMEIAFIGPKKIAEADLDEFVELCVTKPAIHRYGGSMARRVHALAQHIVEQYDGRTEGIWTDGKPDGKEVLKRLKALPGYGDQKARIFLALLGKQRGVHPKGWREAAGAYGEQGSHRSIADVTSAKSLAEVRAFKKAAKAATKDG
;
A
#
# COMPACT_ATOMS: atom_id res chain seq x y z
N MET A 1 -3.01 20.24 2.63
CA MET A 1 -3.72 18.98 2.94
C MET A 1 -3.38 17.94 1.88
N PRO A 2 -3.16 16.68 2.25
CA PRO A 2 -2.95 15.65 1.25
C PRO A 2 -4.19 15.54 0.35
N LYS A 3 -3.96 15.38 -0.94
CA LYS A 3 -5.02 15.25 -1.94
C LYS A 3 -5.84 13.98 -1.65
N ALA A 4 -7.17 14.07 -1.76
CA ALA A 4 -8.03 12.89 -1.60
C ALA A 4 -7.66 11.80 -2.63
N LEU A 5 -7.57 10.57 -2.17
CA LEU A 5 -7.33 9.40 -3.01
C LEU A 5 -8.65 8.92 -3.65
N HIS A 6 -8.56 8.30 -4.82
CA HIS A 6 -9.69 7.72 -5.55
C HIS A 6 -9.30 6.32 -6.05
N LEU A 7 -8.91 5.44 -5.12
CA LEU A 7 -8.30 4.15 -5.45
C LEU A 7 -9.32 3.01 -5.54
N THR A 8 -10.36 3.07 -4.73
CA THR A 8 -11.31 1.96 -4.55
C THR A 8 -12.61 2.15 -5.31
N GLY A 9 -13.04 3.40 -5.50
CA GLY A 9 -14.37 3.77 -5.97
C GLY A 9 -15.43 3.84 -4.86
N ASP A 10 -15.03 3.58 -3.61
CA ASP A 10 -15.83 3.79 -2.40
C ASP A 10 -15.30 5.01 -1.66
N ALA A 11 -16.19 5.98 -1.37
CA ALA A 11 -15.78 7.28 -0.82
C ALA A 11 -15.26 7.17 0.62
N GLU A 12 -15.80 6.27 1.43
CA GLU A 12 -15.37 6.09 2.83
C GLU A 12 -14.03 5.37 2.88
N ALA A 13 -13.85 4.33 2.07
CA ALA A 13 -12.57 3.63 1.93
C ALA A 13 -11.48 4.57 1.39
N ASP A 14 -11.78 5.36 0.37
CA ASP A 14 -10.83 6.34 -0.20
C ASP A 14 -10.46 7.44 0.80
N LYS A 15 -11.41 7.88 1.64
CA LYS A 15 -11.16 8.81 2.73
C LYS A 15 -10.18 8.21 3.74
N LEU A 16 -10.43 6.99 4.22
CA LEU A 16 -9.56 6.30 5.17
C LEU A 16 -8.13 6.15 4.61
N LEU A 17 -7.99 5.68 3.37
CA LEU A 17 -6.69 5.54 2.71
C LEU A 17 -5.96 6.89 2.53
N SER A 18 -6.74 7.99 2.48
CA SER A 18 -6.18 9.34 2.39
C SER A 18 -5.66 9.86 3.74
N GLU A 19 -6.26 9.44 4.83
CA GLU A 19 -6.00 9.96 6.17
C GLU A 19 -5.00 9.10 6.96
N ASP A 20 -5.00 7.79 6.75
CA ASP A 20 -4.21 6.84 7.51
C ASP A 20 -3.10 6.18 6.66
N PRO A 21 -1.81 6.48 6.94
CA PRO A 21 -0.67 5.89 6.24
C PRO A 21 -0.57 4.37 6.41
N PHE A 22 -0.95 3.82 7.57
CA PHE A 22 -0.92 2.39 7.80
C PHE A 22 -2.04 1.66 7.02
N ALA A 23 -3.23 2.26 6.95
CA ALA A 23 -4.30 1.76 6.11
C ALA A 23 -3.88 1.70 4.64
N LEU A 24 -3.22 2.73 4.13
CA LEU A 24 -2.70 2.77 2.77
C LEU A 24 -1.64 1.69 2.52
N LEU A 25 -0.71 1.52 3.46
CA LEU A 25 0.34 0.50 3.40
C LEU A 25 -0.26 -0.92 3.42
N THR A 26 -1.23 -1.16 4.30
CA THR A 26 -1.94 -2.44 4.42
C THR A 26 -2.76 -2.74 3.18
N GLY A 27 -3.44 -1.74 2.62
CA GLY A 27 -4.19 -1.89 1.37
C GLY A 27 -3.31 -2.30 0.21
N MET A 28 -2.12 -1.74 0.12
CA MET A 28 -1.13 -2.16 -0.88
C MET A 28 -0.64 -3.60 -0.62
N LEU A 29 -0.44 -3.99 0.65
CA LEU A 29 -0.06 -5.36 1.00
C LEU A 29 -1.11 -6.38 0.56
N LEU A 30 -2.38 -6.10 0.85
CA LEU A 30 -3.50 -6.98 0.55
C LEU A 30 -3.89 -7.01 -0.94
N ASP A 31 -3.46 -5.98 -1.68
CA ASP A 31 -3.80 -5.80 -3.11
C ASP A 31 -5.33 -5.78 -3.36
N GLN A 32 -6.10 -5.39 -2.34
CA GLN A 32 -7.57 -5.35 -2.34
C GLN A 32 -8.13 -4.29 -1.38
N GLN A 33 -9.45 -4.13 -1.40
CA GLN A 33 -10.17 -3.31 -0.43
C GLN A 33 -9.93 -3.84 0.98
N ILE A 34 -9.54 -2.96 1.88
CA ILE A 34 -9.34 -3.27 3.29
C ILE A 34 -10.72 -3.42 3.94
N ALA A 35 -10.91 -4.43 4.79
CA ALA A 35 -12.00 -4.41 5.74
C ALA A 35 -11.80 -3.19 6.66
N MET A 36 -12.76 -2.28 6.64
CA MET A 36 -12.68 -0.97 7.31
C MET A 36 -12.33 -1.11 8.80
N GLU A 37 -12.86 -2.15 9.44
CA GLU A 37 -12.66 -2.42 10.86
C GLU A 37 -11.19 -2.63 11.22
N ILE A 38 -10.42 -3.27 10.35
CA ILE A 38 -8.99 -3.56 10.60
C ILE A 38 -8.14 -2.31 10.41
N ALA A 39 -8.47 -1.49 9.43
CA ALA A 39 -7.74 -0.26 9.17
C ALA A 39 -7.84 0.74 10.34
N PHE A 40 -8.96 0.78 11.07
CA PHE A 40 -9.13 1.65 12.25
C PHE A 40 -8.37 1.17 13.50
N ILE A 41 -7.92 -0.08 13.55
CA ILE A 41 -7.25 -0.62 14.75
C ILE A 41 -5.85 0.01 14.93
N GLY A 42 -5.15 0.30 13.83
CA GLY A 42 -3.80 0.87 13.83
C GLY A 42 -2.69 -0.13 14.18
N PRO A 43 -1.43 0.22 13.85
CA PRO A 43 -0.33 -0.73 13.93
C PRO A 43 -0.02 -1.21 15.35
N LYS A 44 -0.10 -0.35 16.37
CA LYS A 44 0.19 -0.74 17.77
C LYS A 44 -0.77 -1.81 18.28
N LYS A 45 -2.07 -1.58 18.11
CA LYS A 45 -3.09 -2.53 18.57
C LYS A 45 -3.03 -3.86 17.80
N ILE A 46 -2.75 -3.83 16.49
CA ILE A 46 -2.59 -5.05 15.71
C ILE A 46 -1.35 -5.83 16.16
N ALA A 47 -0.22 -5.15 16.42
CA ALA A 47 1.00 -5.80 16.87
C ALA A 47 0.88 -6.40 18.28
N GLU A 48 0.06 -5.80 19.15
CA GLU A 48 -0.21 -6.27 20.52
C GLU A 48 -1.29 -7.36 20.59
N ALA A 49 -2.09 -7.52 19.52
CA ALA A 49 -3.14 -8.54 19.48
C ALA A 49 -2.57 -9.96 19.48
N ASP A 50 -3.28 -10.87 20.13
CA ASP A 50 -3.00 -12.29 19.94
C ASP A 50 -3.16 -12.68 18.47
N LEU A 51 -2.16 -13.38 17.94
CA LEU A 51 -2.09 -13.67 16.51
C LEU A 51 -3.26 -14.56 16.05
N ASP A 52 -3.62 -15.55 16.85
CA ASP A 52 -4.67 -16.49 16.47
C ASP A 52 -6.06 -15.85 16.55
N GLU A 53 -6.30 -15.01 17.56
CA GLU A 53 -7.52 -14.18 17.66
C GLU A 53 -7.61 -13.19 16.48
N PHE A 54 -6.50 -12.55 16.13
CA PHE A 54 -6.46 -11.63 14.99
C PHE A 54 -6.72 -12.36 13.67
N VAL A 55 -6.16 -13.54 13.48
CA VAL A 55 -6.41 -14.38 12.30
C VAL A 55 -7.89 -14.79 12.24
N GLU A 56 -8.47 -15.20 13.35
CA GLU A 56 -9.90 -15.57 13.42
C GLU A 56 -10.81 -14.41 13.03
N LEU A 57 -10.54 -13.21 13.54
CA LEU A 57 -11.24 -11.99 13.14
C LEU A 57 -11.16 -11.76 11.63
N CYS A 58 -9.98 -11.91 11.05
CA CYS A 58 -9.72 -11.65 9.63
C CYS A 58 -10.36 -12.68 8.68
N VAL A 59 -10.60 -13.92 9.13
CA VAL A 59 -11.23 -14.98 8.31
C VAL A 59 -12.74 -15.07 8.51
N THR A 60 -13.26 -14.48 9.57
CA THR A 60 -14.70 -14.40 9.82
C THR A 60 -15.36 -13.57 8.72
N LYS A 61 -16.47 -14.06 8.17
CA LYS A 61 -17.15 -13.38 7.05
C LYS A 61 -17.80 -12.06 7.47
N PRO A 62 -17.63 -10.99 6.70
CA PRO A 62 -16.87 -10.90 5.45
C PRO A 62 -15.36 -10.91 5.69
N ALA A 63 -14.67 -11.92 5.16
CA ALA A 63 -13.24 -12.10 5.34
C ALA A 63 -12.45 -11.00 4.60
N ILE A 64 -11.31 -10.59 5.16
CA ILE A 64 -10.45 -9.54 4.58
C ILE A 64 -9.86 -9.91 3.23
N HIS A 65 -9.73 -11.21 2.96
CA HIS A 65 -9.13 -11.73 1.73
C HIS A 65 -9.53 -13.19 1.52
N ARG A 66 -9.54 -13.67 0.26
CA ARG A 66 -9.78 -15.09 -0.04
C ARG A 66 -8.76 -16.05 0.62
N TYR A 67 -7.56 -15.57 0.92
CA TYR A 67 -6.53 -16.24 1.72
C TYR A 67 -6.37 -15.56 3.08
N GLY A 68 -7.49 -15.37 3.80
CA GLY A 68 -7.58 -14.54 4.98
C GLY A 68 -6.54 -14.83 6.04
N GLY A 69 -6.32 -16.10 6.39
CA GLY A 69 -5.34 -16.47 7.41
C GLY A 69 -3.90 -16.11 7.06
N SER A 70 -3.48 -16.37 5.82
CA SER A 70 -2.14 -15.99 5.35
C SER A 70 -1.95 -14.47 5.29
N MET A 71 -2.97 -13.74 4.85
CA MET A 71 -2.92 -12.28 4.77
C MET A 71 -2.98 -11.64 6.15
N ALA A 72 -3.80 -12.16 7.07
CA ALA A 72 -3.83 -11.71 8.46
C ALA A 72 -2.45 -11.80 9.13
N ARG A 73 -1.76 -12.91 8.98
CA ARG A 73 -0.38 -13.08 9.51
C ARG A 73 0.59 -12.06 8.91
N ARG A 74 0.48 -11.73 7.63
CA ARG A 74 1.31 -10.70 6.98
C ARG A 74 0.99 -9.31 7.49
N VAL A 75 -0.28 -8.98 7.70
CA VAL A 75 -0.70 -7.69 8.29
C VAL A 75 -0.19 -7.56 9.72
N HIS A 76 -0.29 -8.62 10.51
CA HIS A 76 0.23 -8.64 11.88
C HIS A 76 1.76 -8.45 11.90
N ALA A 77 2.49 -9.18 11.08
CA ALA A 77 3.94 -9.03 10.95
C ALA A 77 4.34 -7.62 10.45
N LEU A 78 3.56 -7.04 9.53
CA LEU A 78 3.76 -5.66 9.08
C LEU A 78 3.57 -4.67 10.25
N ALA A 79 2.51 -4.84 11.03
CA ALA A 79 2.25 -3.99 12.20
C ALA A 79 3.37 -4.08 13.24
N GLN A 80 3.84 -5.30 13.54
CA GLN A 80 5.00 -5.51 14.44
C GLN A 80 6.24 -4.79 13.90
N HIS A 81 6.56 -4.94 12.63
CA HIS A 81 7.69 -4.25 12.01
C HIS A 81 7.59 -2.72 12.15
N ILE A 82 6.40 -2.14 11.94
CA ILE A 82 6.19 -0.69 12.11
C ILE A 82 6.38 -0.26 13.56
N VAL A 83 5.93 -1.06 14.52
CA VAL A 83 6.13 -0.75 15.94
C VAL A 83 7.61 -0.83 16.30
N GLU A 84 8.31 -1.89 15.91
CA GLU A 84 9.70 -2.14 16.27
C GLU A 84 10.68 -1.16 15.61
N GLN A 85 10.48 -0.84 14.33
CA GLN A 85 11.43 -0.04 13.55
C GLN A 85 11.10 1.45 13.53
N TYR A 86 9.83 1.82 13.74
CA TYR A 86 9.34 3.19 13.56
C TYR A 86 8.47 3.67 14.73
N ASP A 87 8.50 3.00 15.89
CA ASP A 87 7.71 3.34 17.08
C ASP A 87 6.21 3.51 16.78
N GLY A 88 5.69 2.68 15.91
CA GLY A 88 4.28 2.69 15.47
C GLY A 88 3.92 3.81 14.50
N ARG A 89 4.90 4.61 14.03
CA ARG A 89 4.71 5.70 13.06
C ARG A 89 5.01 5.22 11.65
N THR A 90 3.98 4.88 10.89
CA THR A 90 4.14 4.38 9.52
C THR A 90 4.89 5.36 8.62
N GLU A 91 4.63 6.65 8.76
CA GLU A 91 5.30 7.72 8.00
C GLU A 91 6.80 7.82 8.29
N GLY A 92 7.27 7.26 9.39
CA GLY A 92 8.70 7.15 9.70
C GLY A 92 9.51 6.46 8.60
N ILE A 93 8.89 5.58 7.82
CA ILE A 93 9.53 4.90 6.68
C ILE A 93 10.11 5.92 5.69
N TRP A 94 9.42 7.02 5.43
CA TRP A 94 9.82 8.03 4.44
C TRP A 94 10.17 9.39 5.03
N THR A 95 10.08 9.57 6.35
CA THR A 95 10.40 10.84 7.02
C THR A 95 11.62 10.77 7.91
N ASP A 96 11.85 9.64 8.61
CA ASP A 96 12.89 9.54 9.64
C ASP A 96 14.29 9.60 9.01
N GLY A 97 15.06 10.60 9.44
CA GLY A 97 16.40 10.85 8.93
C GLY A 97 16.43 11.49 7.54
N LYS A 98 15.30 11.97 7.01
CA LYS A 98 15.19 12.61 5.68
C LYS A 98 15.78 11.74 4.56
N PRO A 99 15.31 10.50 4.37
CA PRO A 99 15.87 9.56 3.40
C PRO A 99 15.68 10.06 1.97
N ASP A 100 16.58 9.69 1.07
CA ASP A 100 16.37 9.84 -0.37
C ASP A 100 15.45 8.73 -0.93
N GLY A 101 15.11 8.80 -2.22
CA GLY A 101 14.20 7.84 -2.85
C GLY A 101 14.73 6.40 -2.85
N LYS A 102 16.04 6.21 -2.92
CA LYS A 102 16.67 4.88 -2.88
C LYS A 102 16.57 4.27 -1.48
N GLU A 103 16.81 5.07 -0.45
CA GLU A 103 16.69 4.61 0.93
C GLU A 103 15.21 4.34 1.29
N VAL A 104 14.27 5.19 0.85
CA VAL A 104 12.82 4.90 1.03
C VAL A 104 12.45 3.59 0.35
N LEU A 105 12.89 3.37 -0.89
CA LEU A 105 12.64 2.11 -1.60
C LEU A 105 13.19 0.90 -0.82
N LYS A 106 14.42 1.02 -0.30
CA LYS A 106 15.06 -0.03 0.50
C LYS A 106 14.24 -0.34 1.76
N ARG A 107 13.78 0.67 2.48
CA ARG A 107 12.91 0.51 3.67
C ARG A 107 11.58 -0.14 3.31
N LEU A 108 10.94 0.27 2.23
CA LEU A 108 9.71 -0.37 1.74
C LEU A 108 9.92 -1.83 1.36
N LYS A 109 11.05 -2.18 0.75
CA LYS A 109 11.38 -3.58 0.40
C LYS A 109 11.67 -4.45 1.62
N ALA A 110 12.05 -3.86 2.74
CA ALA A 110 12.26 -4.57 4.00
C ALA A 110 10.96 -4.92 4.75
N LEU A 111 9.82 -4.33 4.34
CA LEU A 111 8.54 -4.59 4.97
C LEU A 111 8.06 -6.03 4.69
N PRO A 112 7.49 -6.71 5.70
CA PRO A 112 6.87 -8.02 5.51
C PRO A 112 5.82 -8.02 4.40
N GLY A 113 5.98 -8.90 3.41
CA GLY A 113 5.06 -9.03 2.27
C GLY A 113 5.26 -8.01 1.13
N TYR A 114 6.28 -7.14 1.23
CA TYR A 114 6.63 -6.20 0.17
C TYR A 114 7.79 -6.73 -0.68
N GLY A 115 7.48 -7.11 -1.93
CA GLY A 115 8.50 -7.35 -2.94
C GLY A 115 8.90 -6.07 -3.67
N ASP A 116 9.88 -6.17 -4.58
CA ASP A 116 10.39 -5.02 -5.35
C ASP A 116 9.27 -4.25 -6.08
N GLN A 117 8.36 -4.97 -6.74
CA GLN A 117 7.26 -4.34 -7.48
C GLN A 117 6.32 -3.54 -6.58
N LYS A 118 5.85 -4.12 -5.46
CA LYS A 118 4.96 -3.42 -4.52
C LYS A 118 5.65 -2.19 -3.92
N ALA A 119 6.91 -2.32 -3.52
CA ALA A 119 7.68 -1.22 -2.96
C ALA A 119 7.84 -0.05 -3.96
N ARG A 120 8.12 -0.34 -5.23
CA ARG A 120 8.20 0.68 -6.29
C ARG A 120 6.87 1.36 -6.57
N ILE A 121 5.78 0.58 -6.64
CA ILE A 121 4.43 1.12 -6.83
C ILE A 121 4.05 2.02 -5.66
N PHE A 122 4.33 1.59 -4.42
CA PHE A 122 4.01 2.37 -3.23
C PHE A 122 4.83 3.67 -3.17
N LEU A 123 6.12 3.62 -3.50
CA LEU A 123 6.95 4.84 -3.61
C LEU A 123 6.40 5.80 -4.67
N ALA A 124 5.97 5.28 -5.81
CA ALA A 124 5.33 6.09 -6.86
C ALA A 124 4.01 6.71 -6.37
N LEU A 125 3.20 5.97 -5.62
CA LEU A 125 1.96 6.46 -5.02
C LEU A 125 2.23 7.61 -4.03
N LEU A 126 3.22 7.43 -3.16
CA LEU A 126 3.66 8.47 -2.23
C LEU A 126 4.05 9.75 -2.97
N GLY A 127 4.86 9.63 -4.02
CA GLY A 127 5.35 10.79 -4.79
C GLY A 127 4.28 11.43 -5.66
N LYS A 128 3.43 10.65 -6.32
CA LYS A 128 2.41 11.17 -7.25
C LYS A 128 1.18 11.74 -6.55
N GLN A 129 0.79 11.15 -5.42
CA GLN A 129 -0.52 11.44 -4.81
C GLN A 129 -0.43 11.92 -3.36
N ARG A 130 0.64 11.61 -2.62
CA ARG A 130 0.78 11.97 -1.21
C ARG A 130 1.70 13.16 -0.95
N GLY A 131 2.33 13.71 -1.99
CA GLY A 131 3.25 14.83 -1.86
C GLY A 131 4.56 14.50 -1.15
N VAL A 132 4.91 13.21 -1.08
CA VAL A 132 6.17 12.72 -0.49
C VAL A 132 7.22 12.65 -1.59
N HIS A 133 8.13 13.62 -1.63
CA HIS A 133 9.11 13.78 -2.71
C HIS A 133 10.56 13.64 -2.23
N PRO A 134 10.99 12.48 -1.72
CA PRO A 134 12.40 12.29 -1.40
C PRO A 134 13.26 12.41 -2.69
N LYS A 135 14.47 12.94 -2.56
CA LYS A 135 15.35 13.15 -3.72
C LYS A 135 15.52 11.85 -4.53
N GLY A 136 15.29 11.90 -5.84
CA GLY A 136 15.44 10.74 -6.74
C GLY A 136 14.33 9.70 -6.62
N TRP A 137 13.17 10.02 -6.06
CA TRP A 137 12.08 9.06 -5.89
C TRP A 137 11.53 8.51 -7.21
N ARG A 138 11.50 9.33 -8.29
CA ARG A 138 11.00 8.88 -9.59
C ARG A 138 11.89 7.80 -10.18
N GLU A 139 13.19 8.02 -10.14
CA GLU A 139 14.21 7.08 -10.60
C GLU A 139 14.17 5.80 -9.78
N ALA A 140 14.04 5.89 -8.45
CA ALA A 140 13.92 4.75 -7.57
C ALA A 140 12.65 3.93 -7.83
N ALA A 141 11.51 4.59 -8.10
CA ALA A 141 10.26 3.93 -8.46
C ALA A 141 10.29 3.31 -9.87
N GLY A 142 11.26 3.70 -10.72
CA GLY A 142 11.39 3.20 -12.09
C GLY A 142 10.20 3.56 -12.96
N ALA A 143 9.74 2.64 -13.80
CA ALA A 143 8.63 2.86 -14.71
C ALA A 143 7.32 3.31 -14.02
N TYR A 144 7.13 2.99 -12.74
CA TYR A 144 5.97 3.47 -11.97
C TYR A 144 6.09 4.94 -11.57
N GLY A 145 7.31 5.49 -11.52
CA GLY A 145 7.60 6.89 -11.24
C GLY A 145 7.38 7.82 -12.44
N GLU A 146 7.25 7.31 -13.66
CA GLU A 146 7.05 8.08 -14.88
C GLU A 146 5.79 8.94 -14.80
N GLN A 147 5.90 10.18 -15.26
CA GLN A 147 4.76 11.10 -15.34
C GLN A 147 3.84 10.70 -16.50
N GLY A 148 2.52 10.76 -16.27
CA GLY A 148 1.53 10.40 -17.29
C GLY A 148 1.42 8.90 -17.57
N SER A 149 2.04 8.04 -16.76
CA SER A 149 1.87 6.60 -16.89
C SER A 149 0.48 6.14 -16.42
N HIS A 150 0.05 4.96 -16.87
CA HIS A 150 -1.19 4.28 -16.45
C HIS A 150 -0.89 2.84 -16.01
N ARG A 151 0.26 2.62 -15.34
CA ARG A 151 0.79 1.28 -15.06
C ARG A 151 0.26 0.67 -13.77
N SER A 152 -0.11 1.50 -12.80
CA SER A 152 -0.41 1.03 -11.45
C SER A 152 -1.43 1.89 -10.73
N ILE A 153 -1.77 1.49 -9.50
CA ILE A 153 -2.63 2.23 -8.59
C ILE A 153 -2.10 3.65 -8.31
N ALA A 154 -0.77 3.87 -8.42
CA ALA A 154 -0.15 5.17 -8.27
C ALA A 154 -0.64 6.21 -9.31
N ASP A 155 -1.22 5.76 -10.42
CA ASP A 155 -1.73 6.59 -11.51
C ASP A 155 -3.26 6.81 -11.43
N VAL A 156 -3.94 6.21 -10.44
CA VAL A 156 -5.39 6.29 -10.28
C VAL A 156 -5.77 7.52 -9.47
N THR A 157 -6.31 8.53 -10.16
CA THR A 157 -6.75 9.80 -9.55
C THR A 157 -8.22 10.13 -9.81
N SER A 158 -8.90 9.27 -10.58
CA SER A 158 -10.32 9.42 -10.96
C SER A 158 -10.87 8.10 -11.50
N ALA A 159 -12.19 8.02 -11.69
CA ALA A 159 -12.83 6.86 -12.35
C ALA A 159 -12.26 6.63 -13.76
N LYS A 160 -11.95 7.71 -14.49
CA LYS A 160 -11.36 7.63 -15.83
C LYS A 160 -9.97 6.99 -15.77
N SER A 161 -9.06 7.49 -14.92
CA SER A 161 -7.71 6.93 -14.80
C SER A 161 -7.72 5.50 -14.25
N LEU A 162 -8.71 5.13 -13.42
CA LEU A 162 -8.90 3.74 -12.99
C LEU A 162 -9.21 2.82 -14.18
N ALA A 163 -10.08 3.26 -15.10
CA ALA A 163 -10.39 2.52 -16.32
C ALA A 163 -9.15 2.38 -17.22
N GLU A 164 -8.35 3.44 -17.37
CA GLU A 164 -7.11 3.45 -18.14
C GLU A 164 -6.06 2.49 -17.57
N VAL A 165 -5.86 2.48 -16.25
CA VAL A 165 -4.96 1.53 -15.57
C VAL A 165 -5.45 0.08 -15.72
N ARG A 166 -6.75 -0.17 -15.62
CA ARG A 166 -7.32 -1.51 -15.85
C ARG A 166 -7.09 -1.98 -17.27
N ALA A 167 -7.30 -1.11 -18.26
CA ALA A 167 -7.04 -1.41 -19.68
C ALA A 167 -5.56 -1.73 -19.93
N PHE A 168 -4.65 -0.93 -19.38
CA PHE A 168 -3.21 -1.16 -19.47
C PHE A 168 -2.81 -2.52 -18.88
N LYS A 169 -3.27 -2.84 -17.66
CA LYS A 169 -2.97 -4.13 -17.00
C LYS A 169 -3.51 -5.32 -17.79
N LYS A 170 -4.70 -5.18 -18.38
CA LYS A 170 -5.30 -6.22 -19.24
C LYS A 170 -4.46 -6.46 -20.49
N ALA A 171 -4.03 -5.40 -21.17
CA ALA A 171 -3.18 -5.49 -22.36
C ALA A 171 -1.80 -6.09 -22.04
N ALA A 172 -1.16 -5.66 -20.95
CA ALA A 172 0.12 -6.21 -20.50
C ALA A 172 0.03 -7.70 -20.17
N LYS A 173 -1.07 -8.14 -19.54
CA LYS A 173 -1.30 -9.57 -19.23
C LYS A 173 -1.57 -10.41 -20.48
N ALA A 174 -2.21 -9.86 -21.50
CA ALA A 174 -2.41 -10.52 -22.79
C ALA A 174 -1.06 -10.73 -23.50
N ALA A 175 -0.24 -9.67 -23.58
CA ALA A 175 1.08 -9.74 -24.22
C ALA A 175 2.03 -10.77 -23.59
N THR A 176 1.93 -11.03 -22.28
CA THR A 176 2.73 -12.05 -21.59
C THR A 176 2.23 -13.48 -21.79
N LYS A 177 1.03 -13.69 -22.34
CA LYS A 177 0.50 -15.04 -22.63
C LYS A 177 0.80 -15.52 -24.03
N ASP A 178 1.12 -14.59 -24.94
CA ASP A 178 1.37 -14.86 -26.35
C ASP A 178 2.88 -15.02 -26.67
N GLY A 179 3.75 -14.93 -25.67
CA GLY A 179 5.20 -15.15 -25.74
C GLY A 179 5.66 -16.28 -24.83
#